data_4e57bb21bbcf7c2f78a0b01842a09a6c
#
_entry.id   4e57bb21bbcf7c2f78a0b01842a09a6c
#
_cell.length_a   1.000
_cell.length_b   1.000
_cell.length_c   1.000
_cell.angle_alpha   90.00
_cell.angle_beta   90.00
_cell.angle_gamma   90.00
#
_symmetry.space_group_name_H-M   'P 1'
#
loop_
_entity.id
_entity.type
_entity.pdbx_description
1 polymer ?
#
loop_
_entity_poly.entity_id
_entity_poly.type
_entity_poly.pdbx_seq_one_letter_code
_entity_poly.pdbx_strand_id
1 'polypeptide(L)'
;PLYYSGAIEKGVFSPSSIIKDEPINIGGYSPKNYGGGYSGNVTITQALVNSLNIPAVKVFNTFGIENAIDWMKTLGITTFVNPGDLDTGADDYNLATALGGMTNGIKPIEMAAAFNCFNDGGVYNEPYKIVKVEQTNGKQVFDKSQLGLTSRKVMSEDTASSMWGILQQVVTSGTGGRAAQAYPTAGKTGTTDNEEDLWFTGMTGNITTSVWVGNLEHDPVGTGSYIPAGIYGSYVRSLINNDLVTEFAAPSESTQTTPITTPTPAATPTPTPEATAAPTPEPTVEPEPTPRPTSTPTPTTPDDDEKPSTEEE
;
A
#
# COMPACT_ATOMS: atom_id res chain seq x y z
N PRO A 1 4.75 3.04 1.99
CA PRO A 1 5.68 3.97 1.32
C PRO A 1 5.67 3.85 -0.19
N LEU A 2 5.64 2.62 -0.75
CA LEU A 2 5.85 2.38 -2.18
C LEU A 2 4.88 3.17 -3.06
N TYR A 3 3.57 2.97 -2.93
CA TYR A 3 2.58 3.73 -3.71
C TYR A 3 2.46 5.21 -3.29
N TYR A 4 2.85 5.56 -2.04
CA TYR A 4 2.97 6.98 -1.64
C TYR A 4 3.98 7.72 -2.50
N SER A 5 5.13 7.09 -2.80
CA SER A 5 6.12 7.69 -3.69
C SER A 5 5.55 7.93 -5.09
N GLY A 6 4.71 7.00 -5.59
CA GLY A 6 4.01 7.16 -6.86
C GLY A 6 3.00 8.31 -6.83
N ALA A 7 2.22 8.40 -5.76
CA ALA A 7 1.25 9.49 -5.60
C ALA A 7 1.92 10.88 -5.50
N ILE A 8 3.12 10.95 -4.89
CA ILE A 8 3.93 12.17 -4.82
C ILE A 8 4.58 12.47 -6.19
N GLU A 9 5.21 11.48 -6.83
CA GLU A 9 5.85 11.65 -8.14
C GLU A 9 4.89 12.11 -9.23
N LYS A 10 3.64 11.63 -9.16
CA LYS A 10 2.57 12.03 -10.10
C LYS A 10 1.84 13.31 -9.69
N GLY A 11 2.25 13.97 -8.61
CA GLY A 11 1.64 15.21 -8.13
C GLY A 11 0.22 15.08 -7.60
N VAL A 12 -0.24 13.86 -7.29
CA VAL A 12 -1.56 13.62 -6.67
C VAL A 12 -1.57 14.13 -5.23
N PHE A 13 -0.46 13.96 -4.53
CA PHE A 13 -0.22 14.49 -3.19
C PHE A 13 1.18 15.07 -3.09
N SER A 14 1.36 15.97 -2.12
CA SER A 14 2.68 16.40 -1.62
C SER A 14 2.87 15.90 -0.18
N PRO A 15 4.09 15.88 0.37
CA PRO A 15 4.33 15.57 1.78
C PRO A 15 3.49 16.39 2.78
N SER A 16 3.17 17.64 2.43
CA SER A 16 2.38 18.56 3.23
C SER A 16 0.88 18.53 2.94
N SER A 17 0.42 17.82 1.93
CA SER A 17 -1.01 17.69 1.62
C SER A 17 -1.77 17.15 2.83
N ILE A 18 -2.91 17.76 3.13
CA ILE A 18 -3.77 17.37 4.24
C ILE A 18 -4.71 16.24 3.79
N ILE A 19 -4.80 15.22 4.60
CA ILE A 19 -5.76 14.13 4.46
C ILE A 19 -6.48 13.92 5.79
N LYS A 20 -7.77 13.61 5.75
CA LYS A 20 -8.55 13.44 6.97
C LYS A 20 -8.56 11.97 7.41
N ASP A 21 -8.09 11.73 8.63
CA ASP A 21 -8.15 10.45 9.32
C ASP A 21 -9.46 10.36 10.11
N GLU A 22 -10.43 9.67 9.56
CA GLU A 22 -11.80 9.49 10.07
C GLU A 22 -12.37 8.16 9.58
N PRO A 23 -13.42 7.60 10.21
CA PRO A 23 -14.07 6.38 9.72
C PRO A 23 -14.44 6.49 8.24
N ILE A 24 -14.16 5.42 7.48
CA ILE A 24 -14.52 5.34 6.07
C ILE A 24 -15.24 4.03 5.76
N ASN A 25 -16.04 4.07 4.70
CA ASN A 25 -16.53 2.89 3.99
C ASN A 25 -16.40 3.18 2.49
N ILE A 26 -15.56 2.42 1.81
CA ILE A 26 -15.35 2.54 0.36
C ILE A 26 -15.67 1.19 -0.26
N GLY A 27 -16.79 1.10 -0.99
CA GLY A 27 -17.21 -0.14 -1.64
C GLY A 27 -17.42 -1.32 -0.67
N GLY A 28 -17.79 -1.05 0.59
CA GLY A 28 -17.96 -2.08 1.64
C GLY A 28 -16.70 -2.31 2.48
N TYR A 29 -15.53 -1.81 2.07
CA TYR A 29 -14.30 -1.92 2.84
C TYR A 29 -14.22 -0.82 3.90
N SER A 30 -14.13 -1.20 5.17
CA SER A 30 -14.13 -0.30 6.33
C SER A 30 -12.97 -0.59 7.28
N PRO A 31 -11.73 -0.26 6.90
CA PRO A 31 -10.55 -0.49 7.74
C PRO A 31 -10.57 0.39 8.99
N LYS A 32 -9.76 0.01 9.98
CA LYS A 32 -9.55 0.78 11.21
C LYS A 32 -8.06 1.08 11.38
N ASN A 33 -7.75 2.16 12.10
CA ASN A 33 -6.37 2.37 12.57
C ASN A 33 -6.03 1.35 13.66
N TYR A 34 -4.76 0.96 13.73
CA TYR A 34 -4.25 0.17 14.85
C TYR A 34 -4.50 0.93 16.15
N GLY A 35 -5.06 0.26 17.16
CA GLY A 35 -5.45 0.90 18.41
C GLY A 35 -6.79 1.67 18.37
N GLY A 36 -7.45 1.80 17.22
CA GLY A 36 -8.86 2.20 17.09
C GLY A 36 -9.17 3.70 17.16
N GLY A 37 -8.18 4.60 17.22
CA GLY A 37 -8.40 6.05 17.24
C GLY A 37 -8.34 6.69 15.85
N TYR A 38 -8.75 7.96 15.77
CA TYR A 38 -8.66 8.81 14.57
C TYR A 38 -8.02 10.15 14.92
N SER A 39 -7.15 10.64 14.02
CA SER A 39 -6.33 11.86 14.26
C SER A 39 -6.91 13.11 13.60
N GLY A 40 -8.02 13.01 12.87
CA GLY A 40 -8.57 14.14 12.12
C GLY A 40 -7.69 14.57 10.95
N ASN A 41 -7.47 15.86 10.79
CA ASN A 41 -6.63 16.38 9.71
C ASN A 41 -5.15 16.12 10.00
N VAL A 42 -4.49 15.36 9.13
CA VAL A 42 -3.05 15.06 9.20
C VAL A 42 -2.39 15.34 7.86
N THR A 43 -1.10 15.61 7.85
CA THR A 43 -0.32 15.65 6.60
C THR A 43 -0.02 14.24 6.10
N ILE A 44 0.30 14.11 4.81
CA ILE A 44 0.80 12.85 4.24
C ILE A 44 2.02 12.35 5.02
N THR A 45 2.93 13.24 5.40
CA THR A 45 4.07 12.93 6.27
C THR A 45 3.62 12.33 7.60
N GLN A 46 2.73 13.00 8.33
CA GLN A 46 2.22 12.51 9.62
C GLN A 46 1.50 11.16 9.49
N ALA A 47 0.75 10.96 8.41
CA ALA A 47 0.06 9.70 8.13
C ALA A 47 1.04 8.53 7.99
N LEU A 48 2.15 8.73 7.26
CA LEU A 48 3.19 7.72 7.09
C LEU A 48 4.00 7.49 8.36
N VAL A 49 4.40 8.56 9.07
CA VAL A 49 5.19 8.49 10.31
C VAL A 49 4.45 7.72 11.40
N ASN A 50 3.15 7.98 11.56
CA ASN A 50 2.31 7.32 12.55
C ASN A 50 1.66 6.01 12.04
N SER A 51 1.95 5.63 10.78
CA SER A 51 1.44 4.40 10.17
C SER A 51 -0.11 4.30 10.20
N LEU A 52 -0.81 5.41 9.87
CA LEU A 52 -2.27 5.48 9.90
C LEU A 52 -2.87 4.73 8.71
N ASN A 53 -3.75 3.76 9.00
CA ASN A 53 -4.38 2.92 7.98
C ASN A 53 -5.38 3.68 7.10
N ILE A 54 -6.23 4.51 7.71
CA ILE A 54 -7.27 5.24 6.98
C ILE A 54 -6.68 6.19 5.94
N PRO A 55 -5.72 7.08 6.29
CA PRO A 55 -5.01 7.88 5.30
C PRO A 55 -4.33 7.04 4.23
N ALA A 56 -3.74 5.89 4.58
CA ALA A 56 -3.08 5.01 3.63
C ALA A 56 -4.06 4.50 2.57
N VAL A 57 -5.23 4.00 2.98
CA VAL A 57 -6.28 3.55 2.06
C VAL A 57 -6.82 4.71 1.20
N LYS A 58 -7.02 5.90 1.79
CA LYS A 58 -7.46 7.08 1.03
C LYS A 58 -6.44 7.50 -0.04
N VAL A 59 -5.14 7.50 0.29
CA VAL A 59 -4.07 7.80 -0.70
C VAL A 59 -4.10 6.78 -1.83
N PHE A 60 -4.16 5.49 -1.50
CA PHE A 60 -4.17 4.40 -2.47
C PHE A 60 -5.38 4.50 -3.42
N ASN A 61 -6.57 4.72 -2.84
CA ASN A 61 -7.80 4.88 -3.61
C ASN A 61 -7.78 6.13 -4.50
N THR A 62 -7.28 7.27 -3.99
CA THR A 62 -7.21 8.53 -4.76
C THR A 62 -6.16 8.46 -5.87
N PHE A 63 -5.02 7.80 -5.64
CA PHE A 63 -4.01 7.54 -6.67
C PHE A 63 -4.54 6.58 -7.73
N GLY A 64 -5.49 5.71 -7.38
CA GLY A 64 -6.08 4.66 -8.19
C GLY A 64 -5.38 3.32 -7.96
N ILE A 65 -6.17 2.27 -7.76
CA ILE A 65 -5.68 0.93 -7.43
C ILE A 65 -4.69 0.42 -8.50
N GLU A 66 -5.09 0.50 -9.77
CA GLU A 66 -4.26 0.08 -10.91
C GLU A 66 -2.96 0.90 -10.98
N ASN A 67 -3.05 2.24 -10.88
CA ASN A 67 -1.88 3.12 -10.89
C ASN A 67 -0.91 2.79 -9.76
N ALA A 68 -1.43 2.51 -8.56
CA ALA A 68 -0.61 2.18 -7.39
C ALA A 68 0.11 0.83 -7.56
N ILE A 69 -0.58 -0.19 -8.08
CA ILE A 69 -0.01 -1.51 -8.36
C ILE A 69 1.03 -1.42 -9.48
N ASP A 70 0.71 -0.76 -10.58
CA ASP A 70 1.65 -0.59 -11.69
C ASP A 70 2.89 0.21 -11.25
N TRP A 71 2.71 1.22 -10.40
CA TRP A 71 3.84 1.92 -9.81
C TRP A 71 4.71 0.98 -8.97
N MET A 72 4.12 0.17 -8.09
CA MET A 72 4.87 -0.79 -7.26
C MET A 72 5.58 -1.85 -8.11
N LYS A 73 5.00 -2.27 -9.24
CA LYS A 73 5.67 -3.12 -10.24
C LYS A 73 6.91 -2.41 -10.83
N THR A 74 6.86 -1.10 -11.07
CA THR A 74 8.06 -0.36 -11.53
C THR A 74 9.17 -0.34 -10.48
N LEU A 75 8.86 -0.48 -9.21
CA LEU A 75 9.81 -0.61 -8.10
C LEU A 75 10.31 -2.05 -7.91
N GLY A 76 9.92 -2.98 -8.77
CA GLY A 76 10.41 -4.37 -8.78
C GLY A 76 9.59 -5.36 -7.95
N ILE A 77 8.38 -5.03 -7.52
CA ILE A 77 7.46 -5.99 -6.88
C ILE A 77 6.81 -6.83 -7.96
N THR A 78 7.01 -8.17 -7.89
CA THR A 78 6.57 -9.11 -8.93
C THR A 78 5.46 -10.06 -8.48
N THR A 79 5.07 -10.02 -7.22
CA THR A 79 4.19 -11.01 -6.59
C THR A 79 2.70 -10.71 -6.68
N PHE A 80 2.31 -9.61 -7.35
CA PHE A 80 0.90 -9.26 -7.52
C PHE A 80 0.14 -10.31 -8.33
N VAL A 81 -1.02 -10.69 -7.80
CA VAL A 81 -2.02 -11.53 -8.49
C VAL A 81 -2.98 -10.62 -9.22
N ASN A 82 -3.11 -10.81 -10.55
CA ASN A 82 -4.04 -10.03 -11.34
C ASN A 82 -5.45 -10.65 -11.29
N PRO A 83 -6.50 -9.87 -11.57
CA PRO A 83 -7.85 -10.42 -11.72
C PRO A 83 -7.88 -11.55 -12.76
N GLY A 84 -8.38 -12.72 -12.33
CA GLY A 84 -8.48 -13.90 -13.17
C GLY A 84 -7.24 -14.81 -13.24
N ASP A 85 -6.15 -14.48 -12.54
CA ASP A 85 -4.97 -15.36 -12.47
C ASP A 85 -5.22 -16.62 -11.62
N LEU A 86 -6.18 -16.57 -10.68
CA LEU A 86 -6.53 -17.69 -9.80
C LEU A 86 -7.99 -18.10 -9.95
N ASP A 87 -8.25 -19.39 -9.96
CA ASP A 87 -9.60 -19.98 -10.01
C ASP A 87 -10.45 -19.62 -8.76
N THR A 88 -9.80 -19.23 -7.67
CA THR A 88 -10.47 -18.78 -6.44
C THR A 88 -11.11 -17.39 -6.57
N GLY A 89 -10.78 -16.64 -7.63
CA GLY A 89 -11.18 -15.26 -7.82
C GLY A 89 -10.45 -14.26 -6.90
N ALA A 90 -9.43 -14.70 -6.14
CA ALA A 90 -8.60 -13.81 -5.34
C ALA A 90 -7.66 -13.01 -6.26
N ASP A 91 -7.54 -11.72 -5.99
CA ASP A 91 -6.60 -10.81 -6.67
C ASP A 91 -6.14 -9.71 -5.71
N ASP A 92 -5.11 -8.98 -6.13
CA ASP A 92 -4.54 -7.87 -5.34
C ASP A 92 -5.05 -6.49 -5.79
N TYR A 93 -5.99 -6.41 -6.74
CA TYR A 93 -6.55 -5.16 -7.26
C TYR A 93 -7.70 -4.63 -6.39
N ASN A 94 -7.47 -4.57 -5.09
CA ASN A 94 -8.43 -4.17 -4.09
C ASN A 94 -7.80 -3.26 -3.02
N LEU A 95 -8.63 -2.65 -2.15
CA LEU A 95 -8.17 -1.67 -1.16
C LEU A 95 -7.36 -2.27 0.00
N ALA A 96 -7.44 -3.59 0.25
CA ALA A 96 -6.65 -4.23 1.30
C ALA A 96 -5.14 -4.20 0.96
N THR A 97 -4.80 -4.19 -0.33
CA THR A 97 -3.42 -4.06 -0.83
C THR A 97 -2.74 -2.77 -0.34
N ALA A 98 -3.52 -1.70 -0.07
CA ALA A 98 -2.98 -0.48 0.53
C ALA A 98 -2.29 -0.72 1.88
N LEU A 99 -2.75 -1.71 2.62
CA LEU A 99 -2.27 -2.08 3.96
C LEU A 99 -1.37 -3.32 3.97
N GLY A 100 -1.09 -3.89 2.79
CA GLY A 100 -0.26 -5.09 2.64
C GLY A 100 -1.06 -6.40 2.56
N GLY A 101 -2.39 -6.33 2.46
CA GLY A 101 -3.25 -7.49 2.24
C GLY A 101 -3.11 -8.03 0.82
N MET A 102 -1.99 -8.70 0.55
CA MET A 102 -1.67 -9.29 -0.76
C MET A 102 -1.76 -10.80 -0.69
N THR A 103 -2.25 -11.40 -1.76
CA THR A 103 -2.47 -12.86 -1.88
C THR A 103 -1.19 -13.67 -1.67
N ASN A 104 -0.09 -13.25 -2.29
CA ASN A 104 1.22 -13.94 -2.21
C ASN A 104 2.24 -13.19 -1.33
N GLY A 105 1.86 -12.05 -0.72
CA GLY A 105 2.80 -11.19 0.00
C GLY A 105 3.90 -10.62 -0.91
N ILE A 106 5.01 -10.19 -0.31
CA ILE A 106 6.17 -9.59 -1.01
C ILE A 106 7.45 -10.31 -0.57
N LYS A 107 8.34 -10.61 -1.52
CA LYS A 107 9.66 -11.16 -1.20
C LYS A 107 10.54 -10.13 -0.51
N PRO A 108 11.25 -10.46 0.60
CA PRO A 108 12.12 -9.50 1.30
C PRO A 108 13.17 -8.84 0.39
N ILE A 109 13.71 -9.54 -0.59
CA ILE A 109 14.68 -8.98 -1.53
C ILE A 109 14.04 -7.94 -2.46
N GLU A 110 12.79 -8.13 -2.89
CA GLU A 110 12.06 -7.17 -3.70
C GLU A 110 11.70 -5.92 -2.88
N MET A 111 11.30 -6.10 -1.62
CA MET A 111 11.06 -5.00 -0.71
C MET A 111 12.34 -4.18 -0.47
N ALA A 112 13.49 -4.83 -0.25
CA ALA A 112 14.77 -4.15 -0.10
C ALA A 112 15.14 -3.37 -1.37
N ALA A 113 14.99 -3.96 -2.56
CA ALA A 113 15.26 -3.30 -3.83
C ALA A 113 14.35 -2.09 -4.08
N ALA A 114 13.04 -2.21 -3.74
CA ALA A 114 12.08 -1.12 -3.85
C ALA A 114 12.43 0.06 -2.93
N PHE A 115 12.79 -0.21 -1.67
CA PHE A 115 13.23 0.84 -0.73
C PHE A 115 14.57 1.44 -1.15
N ASN A 116 15.47 0.65 -1.76
CA ASN A 116 16.74 1.18 -2.26
C ASN A 116 16.56 2.29 -3.31
N CYS A 117 15.44 2.33 -4.02
CA CYS A 117 15.13 3.44 -4.92
C CYS A 117 15.12 4.79 -4.18
N PHE A 118 14.66 4.84 -2.92
CA PHE A 118 14.71 6.06 -2.11
C PHE A 118 16.12 6.42 -1.67
N ASN A 119 16.97 5.40 -1.46
CA ASN A 119 18.37 5.57 -1.05
C ASN A 119 19.30 5.91 -2.22
N ASP A 120 18.93 5.51 -3.44
CA ASP A 120 19.72 5.67 -4.67
C ASP A 120 19.10 6.73 -5.61
N GLY A 121 18.62 7.83 -5.03
CA GLY A 121 18.13 9.00 -5.79
C GLY A 121 17.03 8.67 -6.80
N GLY A 122 16.24 7.64 -6.60
CA GLY A 122 15.14 7.24 -7.47
C GLY A 122 15.51 6.22 -8.55
N VAL A 123 16.64 5.55 -8.42
CA VAL A 123 17.09 4.49 -9.34
C VAL A 123 16.74 3.12 -8.79
N TYR A 124 16.02 2.33 -9.57
CA TYR A 124 15.82 0.91 -9.32
C TYR A 124 16.97 0.11 -9.91
N ASN A 125 17.59 -0.72 -9.09
CA ASN A 125 18.60 -1.70 -9.49
C ASN A 125 18.06 -3.11 -9.23
N GLU A 126 18.03 -3.94 -10.27
CA GLU A 126 17.55 -5.32 -10.15
C GLU A 126 18.48 -6.12 -9.22
N PRO A 127 17.92 -6.76 -8.16
CA PRO A 127 18.74 -7.47 -7.19
C PRO A 127 19.25 -8.80 -7.77
N TYR A 128 20.46 -9.19 -7.35
CA TYR A 128 21.07 -10.47 -7.70
C TYR A 128 21.71 -11.10 -6.46
N LYS A 129 21.89 -12.45 -6.50
CA LYS A 129 22.41 -13.22 -5.35
C LYS A 129 23.85 -13.67 -5.54
N ILE A 130 24.28 -13.86 -6.79
CA ILE A 130 25.59 -14.42 -7.12
C ILE A 130 26.37 -13.41 -7.95
N VAL A 131 27.52 -12.96 -7.45
CA VAL A 131 28.40 -12.02 -8.14
C VAL A 131 29.22 -12.79 -9.20
N LYS A 132 29.90 -13.85 -8.80
CA LYS A 132 30.71 -14.71 -9.66
C LYS A 132 30.82 -16.12 -9.10
N VAL A 133 31.12 -17.07 -9.97
CA VAL A 133 31.51 -18.44 -9.61
C VAL A 133 32.83 -18.77 -10.29
N GLU A 134 33.80 -19.22 -9.50
CA GLU A 134 35.12 -19.61 -9.96
C GLU A 134 35.43 -21.06 -9.58
N GLN A 135 36.11 -21.79 -10.46
CA GLN A 135 36.66 -23.10 -10.15
C GLN A 135 37.89 -22.94 -9.23
N THR A 136 38.31 -24.03 -8.59
CA THR A 136 39.48 -24.02 -7.70
C THR A 136 40.79 -23.69 -8.40
N ASN A 137 40.87 -23.79 -9.74
CA ASN A 137 41.99 -23.39 -10.57
C ASN A 137 41.94 -21.93 -11.00
N GLY A 138 40.99 -21.12 -10.46
CA GLY A 138 40.82 -19.71 -10.79
C GLY A 138 40.02 -19.44 -12.07
N LYS A 139 39.54 -20.45 -12.78
CA LYS A 139 38.74 -20.25 -13.97
C LYS A 139 37.33 -19.78 -13.58
N GLN A 140 36.97 -18.57 -14.04
CA GLN A 140 35.62 -18.03 -13.87
C GLN A 140 34.63 -18.79 -14.76
N VAL A 141 33.54 -19.28 -14.18
CA VAL A 141 32.46 -20.01 -14.87
C VAL A 141 31.15 -19.23 -14.94
N PHE A 142 31.03 -18.22 -14.09
CA PHE A 142 29.87 -17.31 -14.07
C PHE A 142 30.29 -15.91 -13.58
N ASP A 143 29.70 -14.88 -14.15
CA ASP A 143 29.76 -13.50 -13.68
C ASP A 143 28.40 -12.84 -13.79
N LYS A 144 28.08 -11.94 -12.85
CA LYS A 144 26.80 -11.23 -12.80
C LYS A 144 26.49 -10.42 -14.08
N SER A 145 27.52 -10.01 -14.82
CA SER A 145 27.34 -9.32 -16.11
C SER A 145 26.60 -10.16 -17.16
N GLN A 146 26.57 -11.49 -16.99
CA GLN A 146 25.83 -12.41 -17.85
C GLN A 146 24.31 -12.41 -17.59
N LEU A 147 23.84 -11.81 -16.46
CA LEU A 147 22.42 -11.80 -16.09
C LEU A 147 21.60 -10.74 -16.86
N GLY A 148 22.26 -9.76 -17.50
CA GLY A 148 21.54 -8.69 -18.18
C GLY A 148 20.68 -7.84 -17.23
N LEU A 149 21.17 -7.65 -15.99
CA LEU A 149 20.45 -6.94 -14.93
C LEU A 149 20.06 -5.53 -15.36
N THR A 150 18.86 -5.11 -14.97
CA THR A 150 18.33 -3.79 -15.29
C THR A 150 18.66 -2.79 -14.19
N SER A 151 19.03 -1.55 -14.62
CA SER A 151 19.08 -0.36 -13.77
C SER A 151 18.32 0.74 -14.49
N ARG A 152 17.36 1.36 -13.80
CA ARG A 152 16.51 2.39 -14.42
C ARG A 152 16.06 3.44 -13.42
N LYS A 153 16.00 4.69 -13.86
CA LYS A 153 15.37 5.78 -13.10
C LYS A 153 13.86 5.53 -13.05
N VAL A 154 13.28 5.45 -11.87
CA VAL A 154 11.86 5.18 -11.65
C VAL A 154 11.12 6.35 -11.05
N MET A 155 11.83 7.25 -10.34
CA MET A 155 11.28 8.49 -9.80
C MET A 155 12.33 9.59 -9.81
N SER A 156 11.90 10.83 -9.60
CA SER A 156 12.78 11.98 -9.45
C SER A 156 13.62 11.89 -8.17
N GLU A 157 14.74 12.61 -8.13
CA GLU A 157 15.56 12.74 -6.92
C GLU A 157 14.78 13.44 -5.80
N ASP A 158 13.94 14.42 -6.16
CA ASP A 158 13.09 15.16 -5.21
C ASP A 158 12.09 14.23 -4.54
N THR A 159 11.44 13.34 -5.30
CA THR A 159 10.53 12.33 -4.72
C THR A 159 11.28 11.34 -3.84
N ALA A 160 12.42 10.82 -4.30
CA ALA A 160 13.24 9.89 -3.53
C ALA A 160 13.71 10.52 -2.22
N SER A 161 14.22 11.75 -2.26
CA SER A 161 14.69 12.54 -1.13
C SER A 161 13.54 12.85 -0.14
N SER A 162 12.38 13.26 -0.66
CA SER A 162 11.19 13.50 0.15
C SER A 162 10.75 12.23 0.89
N MET A 163 10.71 11.08 0.20
CA MET A 163 10.38 9.80 0.81
C MET A 163 11.40 9.37 1.84
N TRP A 164 12.70 9.57 1.55
CA TRP A 164 13.77 9.27 2.50
C TRP A 164 13.61 10.10 3.79
N GLY A 165 13.35 11.41 3.67
CA GLY A 165 13.14 12.30 4.81
C GLY A 165 11.90 11.94 5.65
N ILE A 166 10.80 11.54 5.01
CA ILE A 166 9.60 11.03 5.73
C ILE A 166 9.94 9.74 6.47
N LEU A 167 10.63 8.81 5.83
CA LEU A 167 11.01 7.52 6.42
C LEU A 167 12.05 7.67 7.54
N GLN A 168 12.89 8.71 7.51
CA GLN A 168 13.76 9.07 8.62
C GLN A 168 12.93 9.47 9.85
N GLN A 169 11.86 10.25 9.66
CA GLN A 169 10.97 10.62 10.77
C GLN A 169 10.26 9.40 11.38
N VAL A 170 9.96 8.35 10.59
CA VAL A 170 9.44 7.08 11.16
C VAL A 170 10.41 6.49 12.18
N VAL A 171 11.72 6.61 11.95
CA VAL A 171 12.77 6.11 12.85
C VAL A 171 13.01 7.06 14.03
N THR A 172 13.02 8.37 13.79
CA THR A 172 13.37 9.36 14.81
C THR A 172 12.21 9.73 15.75
N SER A 173 10.97 9.67 15.28
CA SER A 173 9.79 10.12 16.04
C SER A 173 8.54 9.24 15.85
N GLY A 174 8.62 8.21 15.01
CA GLY A 174 7.51 7.30 14.70
C GLY A 174 7.71 5.88 15.26
N THR A 175 7.20 4.91 14.53
CA THR A 175 7.12 3.49 14.94
C THR A 175 8.45 2.74 14.86
N GLY A 176 9.46 3.29 14.16
CA GLY A 176 10.72 2.62 13.82
C GLY A 176 11.89 2.85 14.77
N GLY A 177 11.68 3.42 15.96
CA GLY A 177 12.75 3.89 16.87
C GLY A 177 13.82 2.85 17.22
N ARG A 178 13.48 1.56 17.25
CA ARG A 178 14.47 0.49 17.53
C ARG A 178 15.49 0.25 16.40
N ALA A 179 15.22 0.77 15.21
CA ALA A 179 16.14 0.70 14.08
C ALA A 179 17.22 1.80 14.08
N ALA A 180 17.11 2.79 14.97
CA ALA A 180 18.03 3.93 15.02
C ALA A 180 19.50 3.53 15.17
N GLN A 181 20.39 4.19 14.42
CA GLN A 181 21.83 4.00 14.37
C GLN A 181 22.59 5.30 14.65
N ALA A 182 23.91 5.20 14.74
CA ALA A 182 24.79 6.37 14.77
C ALA A 182 24.73 7.19 13.47
N TYR A 183 24.49 6.53 12.34
CA TYR A 183 24.27 7.15 11.03
C TYR A 183 22.78 7.45 10.79
N PRO A 184 22.48 8.46 9.96
CA PRO A 184 21.11 8.71 9.54
C PRO A 184 20.44 7.43 9.01
N THR A 185 19.27 7.12 9.54
CA THR A 185 18.52 5.89 9.24
C THR A 185 17.09 6.25 8.88
N ALA A 186 16.62 5.73 7.77
CA ALA A 186 15.25 5.85 7.31
C ALA A 186 14.64 4.45 7.15
N GLY A 187 13.34 4.28 7.41
CA GLY A 187 12.71 2.97 7.28
C GLY A 187 11.25 2.95 7.66
N LYS A 188 10.62 1.80 7.51
CA LYS A 188 9.20 1.61 7.82
C LYS A 188 8.95 0.26 8.47
N THR A 189 8.12 0.26 9.50
CA THR A 189 7.55 -0.92 10.13
C THR A 189 6.33 -1.43 9.34
N GLY A 190 6.07 -2.73 9.40
CA GLY A 190 4.84 -3.37 8.93
C GLY A 190 4.36 -4.39 9.93
N THR A 191 3.04 -4.50 10.10
CA THR A 191 2.40 -5.50 10.96
C THR A 191 1.09 -5.87 10.30
N THR A 192 0.88 -7.16 10.02
CA THR A 192 -0.41 -7.66 9.55
C THR A 192 -1.38 -7.84 10.73
N ASP A 193 -2.66 -8.03 10.41
CA ASP A 193 -3.66 -8.40 11.39
C ASP A 193 -3.22 -9.66 12.15
N ASN A 194 -3.56 -9.74 13.43
CA ASN A 194 -3.15 -10.82 14.35
C ASN A 194 -1.62 -10.98 14.53
N GLU A 195 -0.79 -10.04 14.05
CA GLU A 195 0.68 -10.10 14.18
C GLU A 195 1.30 -11.38 13.56
N GLU A 196 0.75 -11.83 12.43
CA GLU A 196 1.23 -12.99 11.69
C GLU A 196 2.53 -12.69 10.94
N ASP A 197 2.63 -11.47 10.38
CA ASP A 197 3.80 -10.96 9.66
C ASP A 197 4.27 -9.63 10.25
N LEU A 198 5.51 -9.60 10.66
CA LEU A 198 6.17 -8.41 11.17
C LEU A 198 7.31 -8.00 10.25
N TRP A 199 7.35 -6.73 9.89
CA TRP A 199 8.31 -6.20 8.94
C TRP A 199 9.05 -4.98 9.46
N PHE A 200 10.30 -4.86 9.07
CA PHE A 200 11.01 -3.60 9.03
C PHE A 200 11.90 -3.57 7.79
N THR A 201 11.74 -2.54 6.97
CA THR A 201 12.66 -2.26 5.86
C THR A 201 13.25 -0.89 6.07
N GLY A 202 14.58 -0.81 6.03
CA GLY A 202 15.30 0.43 6.31
C GLY A 202 16.57 0.60 5.49
N MET A 203 17.05 1.83 5.51
CA MET A 203 18.21 2.32 4.79
C MET A 203 19.14 3.05 5.76
N THR A 204 20.42 2.72 5.76
CA THR A 204 21.45 3.40 6.55
C THR A 204 22.74 3.43 5.73
N GLY A 205 23.25 4.62 5.44
CA GLY A 205 24.40 4.77 4.56
C GLY A 205 24.16 4.12 3.20
N ASN A 206 25.10 3.32 2.74
CA ASN A 206 25.05 2.61 1.46
C ASN A 206 24.31 1.26 1.51
N ILE A 207 23.57 0.98 2.59
CA ILE A 207 22.90 -0.32 2.80
C ILE A 207 21.38 -0.14 2.91
N THR A 208 20.65 -1.00 2.21
CA THR A 208 19.22 -1.20 2.39
C THR A 208 18.96 -2.63 2.85
N THR A 209 18.21 -2.79 3.93
CA THR A 209 17.95 -4.09 4.56
C THR A 209 16.47 -4.25 4.83
N SER A 210 15.91 -5.40 4.46
CA SER A 210 14.55 -5.80 4.79
C SER A 210 14.56 -7.00 5.74
N VAL A 211 13.83 -6.90 6.84
CA VAL A 211 13.67 -7.94 7.85
C VAL A 211 12.20 -8.32 7.92
N TRP A 212 11.93 -9.60 7.74
CA TRP A 212 10.63 -10.22 7.96
C TRP A 212 10.72 -11.21 9.11
N VAL A 213 9.73 -11.19 9.98
CA VAL A 213 9.53 -12.16 11.08
C VAL A 213 8.10 -12.66 10.98
N GLY A 214 7.95 -13.95 10.78
CA GLY A 214 6.68 -14.64 10.60
C GLY A 214 6.89 -16.14 10.47
N ASN A 215 5.83 -16.89 10.20
CA ASN A 215 5.91 -18.31 9.87
C ASN A 215 5.04 -18.63 8.65
N LEU A 216 5.26 -19.81 8.05
CA LEU A 216 4.54 -20.24 6.86
C LEU A 216 3.12 -20.74 7.16
N GLU A 217 2.82 -21.01 8.42
CA GLU A 217 1.50 -21.48 8.89
C GLU A 217 0.57 -20.30 9.23
N HIS A 218 1.05 -19.05 9.08
CA HIS A 218 0.33 -17.83 9.44
C HIS A 218 -0.13 -17.76 10.90
N ASP A 219 0.59 -18.42 11.81
CA ASP A 219 0.34 -18.28 13.24
C ASP A 219 0.86 -16.94 13.75
N PRO A 220 0.17 -16.31 14.69
CA PRO A 220 0.62 -15.09 15.33
C PRO A 220 2.00 -15.25 15.97
N VAL A 221 2.94 -14.36 15.63
CA VAL A 221 4.26 -14.33 16.27
C VAL A 221 4.29 -13.51 17.55
N GLY A 222 3.21 -12.80 17.86
CA GLY A 222 2.88 -12.27 19.20
C GLY A 222 3.82 -11.21 19.76
N THR A 223 4.51 -10.41 18.93
CA THR A 223 5.60 -9.55 19.41
C THR A 223 5.71 -8.17 18.79
N GLY A 224 4.84 -7.76 17.89
CA GLY A 224 4.85 -6.43 17.27
C GLY A 224 6.09 -6.07 16.45
N SER A 225 5.97 -5.10 15.58
CA SER A 225 7.00 -4.69 14.59
C SER A 225 8.30 -4.10 15.18
N TYR A 226 8.38 -3.92 16.49
CA TYR A 226 9.63 -3.52 17.16
C TYR A 226 10.70 -4.63 17.10
N ILE A 227 10.33 -5.90 16.91
CA ILE A 227 11.27 -7.02 16.78
C ILE A 227 12.07 -6.92 15.48
N PRO A 228 11.47 -6.91 14.26
CA PRO A 228 12.25 -6.76 13.04
C PRO A 228 13.03 -5.44 13.00
N ALA A 229 12.50 -4.33 13.57
CA ALA A 229 13.25 -3.09 13.72
C ALA A 229 14.49 -3.24 14.62
N GLY A 230 14.38 -4.01 15.71
CA GLY A 230 15.52 -4.33 16.59
C GLY A 230 16.56 -5.25 15.94
N ILE A 231 16.11 -6.25 15.16
CA ILE A 231 17.00 -7.12 14.37
C ILE A 231 17.77 -6.29 13.34
N TYR A 232 17.08 -5.44 12.58
CA TYR A 232 17.69 -4.47 11.66
C TYR A 232 18.76 -3.64 12.40
N GLY A 233 18.37 -3.03 13.52
CA GLY A 233 19.26 -2.17 14.31
C GLY A 233 20.52 -2.89 14.77
N SER A 234 20.41 -4.13 15.22
CA SER A 234 21.55 -4.95 15.69
C SER A 234 22.45 -5.36 14.52
N TYR A 235 21.85 -5.76 13.40
CA TYR A 235 22.58 -6.16 12.20
C TYR A 235 23.36 -4.99 11.61
N VAL A 236 22.71 -3.85 11.34
CA VAL A 236 23.35 -2.69 10.74
C VAL A 236 24.43 -2.10 11.68
N ARG A 237 24.22 -2.08 12.98
CA ARG A 237 25.23 -1.68 13.97
C ARG A 237 26.48 -2.56 13.88
N SER A 238 26.30 -3.87 13.72
CA SER A 238 27.44 -4.78 13.51
C SER A 238 28.22 -4.44 12.24
N LEU A 239 27.53 -4.10 11.16
CA LEU A 239 28.16 -3.70 9.90
C LEU A 239 28.91 -2.37 10.03
N ILE A 240 28.34 -1.37 10.70
CA ILE A 240 28.97 -0.08 10.99
C ILE A 240 30.26 -0.29 11.81
N ASN A 241 30.18 -1.10 12.88
CA ASN A 241 31.33 -1.38 13.76
C ASN A 241 32.48 -2.15 13.07
N ASN A 242 32.22 -2.75 11.92
CA ASN A 242 33.20 -3.46 11.10
C ASN A 242 33.57 -2.68 9.80
N ASP A 243 33.24 -1.39 9.73
CA ASP A 243 33.53 -0.50 8.60
C ASP A 243 32.95 -0.99 7.25
N LEU A 244 31.85 -1.76 7.30
CA LEU A 244 31.17 -2.29 6.12
C LEU A 244 30.04 -1.36 5.62
N VAL A 245 29.71 -0.32 6.38
CA VAL A 245 28.76 0.73 6.00
C VAL A 245 29.49 2.04 5.92
N THR A 246 29.39 2.71 4.78
CA THR A 246 29.85 4.08 4.62
C THR A 246 28.73 5.05 4.99
N GLU A 247 29.07 6.08 5.76
CA GLU A 247 28.12 7.14 6.04
C GLU A 247 27.68 7.79 4.73
N PHE A 248 26.41 7.96 4.59
CA PHE A 248 25.77 8.57 3.44
C PHE A 248 25.17 9.91 3.91
N ALA A 249 25.57 11.00 3.27
CA ALA A 249 24.87 12.24 3.50
C ALA A 249 23.42 12.04 3.01
N ALA A 250 22.46 12.17 3.93
CA ALA A 250 21.05 12.14 3.56
C ALA A 250 20.84 13.06 2.34
N PRO A 251 20.07 12.64 1.32
CA PRO A 251 19.77 13.51 0.19
C PRO A 251 19.31 14.86 0.73
N SER A 252 20.03 15.95 0.40
CA SER A 252 19.64 17.27 0.85
C SER A 252 18.29 17.61 0.21
N GLU A 253 17.30 17.96 1.04
CA GLU A 253 16.10 18.59 0.49
C GLU A 253 16.54 19.73 -0.41
N SER A 254 16.21 19.65 -1.70
CA SER A 254 16.44 20.79 -2.58
C SER A 254 15.58 21.94 -2.05
N THR A 255 16.22 22.97 -1.53
CA THR A 255 15.58 24.23 -1.12
C THR A 255 15.11 24.99 -2.36
N GLN A 256 14.34 24.37 -3.21
CA GLN A 256 13.52 25.06 -4.18
C GLN A 256 12.14 25.32 -3.56
N THR A 257 12.10 26.28 -2.65
CA THR A 257 10.90 27.09 -2.45
C THR A 257 10.72 28.00 -3.65
N THR A 258 10.44 27.45 -4.80
CA THR A 258 9.67 28.17 -5.79
C THR A 258 8.24 28.15 -5.25
N PRO A 259 7.62 29.31 -4.99
CA PRO A 259 6.20 29.32 -4.68
C PRO A 259 5.51 28.69 -5.88
N ILE A 260 4.88 27.54 -5.68
CA ILE A 260 3.90 27.02 -6.64
C ILE A 260 2.84 28.11 -6.66
N THR A 261 2.86 28.95 -7.68
CA THR A 261 1.73 29.81 -7.99
C THR A 261 0.57 28.85 -8.24
N THR A 262 -0.29 28.74 -7.24
CA THR A 262 -1.56 28.06 -7.37
C THR A 262 -2.18 28.58 -8.66
N PRO A 263 -2.47 27.75 -9.68
CA PRO A 263 -3.19 28.24 -10.83
C PRO A 263 -4.51 28.79 -10.30
N THR A 264 -4.70 30.11 -10.49
CA THR A 264 -5.98 30.74 -10.21
C THR A 264 -7.04 29.88 -10.90
N PRO A 265 -8.07 29.39 -10.19
CA PRO A 265 -9.12 28.61 -10.83
C PRO A 265 -9.61 29.42 -12.04
N ALA A 266 -9.56 28.83 -13.21
CA ALA A 266 -10.14 29.42 -14.40
C ALA A 266 -11.58 29.77 -14.05
N ALA A 267 -11.96 31.05 -14.23
CA ALA A 267 -13.30 31.51 -13.97
C ALA A 267 -14.27 30.55 -14.66
N THR A 268 -15.12 29.90 -13.88
CA THR A 268 -16.22 29.10 -14.38
C THR A 268 -17.01 30.00 -15.32
N PRO A 269 -17.23 29.64 -16.59
CA PRO A 269 -18.02 30.46 -17.50
C PRO A 269 -19.39 30.63 -16.88
N THR A 270 -19.80 31.87 -16.69
CA THR A 270 -21.16 32.26 -16.25
C THR A 270 -22.13 31.55 -17.23
N PRO A 271 -23.09 30.78 -16.75
CA PRO A 271 -24.05 30.15 -17.64
C PRO A 271 -24.82 31.24 -18.38
N THR A 272 -24.76 31.23 -19.70
CA THR A 272 -25.62 32.02 -20.57
C THR A 272 -27.07 31.67 -20.23
N PRO A 273 -27.97 32.64 -20.02
CA PRO A 273 -29.35 32.30 -19.73
C PRO A 273 -29.95 31.54 -20.92
N GLU A 274 -30.34 30.30 -20.64
CA GLU A 274 -31.04 29.43 -21.55
C GLU A 274 -32.42 30.04 -21.86
N ALA A 275 -32.73 30.15 -23.13
CA ALA A 275 -34.00 30.70 -23.58
C ALA A 275 -35.15 29.82 -23.04
N THR A 276 -36.06 30.48 -22.35
CA THR A 276 -37.30 29.91 -21.80
C THR A 276 -38.08 29.18 -22.89
N ALA A 277 -38.08 27.85 -22.88
CA ALA A 277 -38.94 27.05 -23.75
C ALA A 277 -40.39 27.23 -23.38
N ALA A 278 -41.23 27.37 -24.40
CA ALA A 278 -42.69 27.49 -24.25
C ALA A 278 -43.28 26.24 -23.54
N PRO A 279 -44.38 26.36 -22.80
CA PRO A 279 -44.95 25.24 -22.05
C PRO A 279 -45.47 24.19 -23.01
N THR A 280 -45.02 22.97 -22.80
CA THR A 280 -45.55 21.74 -23.45
C THR A 280 -46.96 21.47 -22.89
N PRO A 281 -47.93 21.13 -23.73
CA PRO A 281 -49.29 20.81 -23.26
C PRO A 281 -49.30 19.54 -22.43
N GLU A 282 -50.10 19.58 -21.38
CA GLU A 282 -50.31 18.49 -20.39
C GLU A 282 -50.84 17.21 -21.10
N PRO A 283 -50.36 16.01 -20.77
CA PRO A 283 -50.90 14.78 -21.34
C PRO A 283 -52.30 14.49 -20.73
N THR A 284 -53.24 14.25 -21.60
CA THR A 284 -54.59 13.80 -21.28
C THR A 284 -54.53 12.42 -20.59
N VAL A 285 -55.11 12.36 -19.39
CA VAL A 285 -55.17 11.13 -18.60
C VAL A 285 -56.16 10.15 -19.25
N GLU A 286 -55.67 8.99 -19.65
CA GLU A 286 -56.49 7.85 -20.12
C GLU A 286 -57.14 7.15 -18.88
N PRO A 287 -58.43 6.77 -18.91
CA PRO A 287 -59.09 6.23 -17.75
C PRO A 287 -58.61 4.81 -17.42
N GLU A 288 -58.45 4.58 -16.13
CA GLU A 288 -57.97 3.36 -15.50
C GLU A 288 -58.91 2.16 -15.77
N PRO A 289 -58.39 0.97 -16.11
CA PRO A 289 -59.25 -0.21 -16.33
C PRO A 289 -59.80 -0.77 -15.00
N THR A 290 -61.11 -1.06 -15.02
CA THR A 290 -61.88 -1.63 -13.93
C THR A 290 -61.35 -2.99 -13.47
N PRO A 291 -61.23 -3.26 -12.15
CA PRO A 291 -60.70 -4.51 -11.62
C PRO A 291 -61.64 -5.71 -11.87
N ARG A 292 -61.02 -6.79 -12.32
CA ARG A 292 -61.67 -8.09 -12.53
C ARG A 292 -61.96 -8.77 -11.19
N PRO A 293 -63.11 -9.46 -11.00
CA PRO A 293 -63.46 -10.09 -9.74
C PRO A 293 -62.55 -11.28 -9.42
N THR A 294 -62.12 -11.32 -8.15
CA THR A 294 -61.29 -12.36 -7.53
C THR A 294 -62.13 -13.62 -7.31
N SER A 295 -61.67 -14.76 -7.77
CA SER A 295 -62.25 -16.08 -7.47
C SER A 295 -61.94 -16.52 -6.04
N THR A 296 -62.99 -16.95 -5.35
CA THR A 296 -63.00 -17.51 -3.99
C THR A 296 -62.22 -18.84 -3.96
N PRO A 297 -61.36 -19.11 -2.97
CA PRO A 297 -60.77 -20.44 -2.81
C PRO A 297 -61.74 -21.41 -2.11
N THR A 298 -61.79 -22.63 -2.63
CA THR A 298 -62.53 -23.78 -2.07
C THR A 298 -61.73 -24.34 -0.87
N PRO A 299 -62.40 -24.73 0.22
CA PRO A 299 -61.74 -25.33 1.38
C PRO A 299 -61.40 -26.81 1.13
N THR A 300 -60.18 -27.20 1.40
CA THR A 300 -59.74 -28.60 1.49
C THR A 300 -59.80 -29.06 2.94
N THR A 301 -60.48 -30.18 3.15
CA THR A 301 -60.60 -30.96 4.39
C THR A 301 -59.23 -31.58 4.78
N PRO A 302 -59.03 -31.79 6.10
CA PRO A 302 -57.81 -32.49 6.59
C PRO A 302 -58.05 -34.00 6.57
N ASP A 303 -57.08 -34.77 6.17
CA ASP A 303 -57.00 -36.20 6.42
C ASP A 303 -55.98 -36.45 7.54
N ASP A 304 -56.49 -37.20 8.50
CA ASP A 304 -55.81 -37.80 9.64
C ASP A 304 -55.02 -39.05 9.21
N ASP A 305 -54.21 -39.49 10.16
CA ASP A 305 -53.54 -40.79 10.29
C ASP A 305 -52.05 -40.75 9.90
N GLU A 306 -51.16 -41.25 10.68
CA GLU A 306 -51.10 -42.14 11.84
C GLU A 306 -49.64 -42.23 12.33
N LYS A 307 -49.49 -42.53 13.48
CA LYS A 307 -48.53 -42.80 14.54
C LYS A 307 -47.31 -43.72 14.23
N PRO A 308 -46.41 -43.89 15.18
CA PRO A 308 -44.95 -44.10 14.99
C PRO A 308 -44.51 -45.55 15.25
N SER A 309 -43.26 -45.85 14.93
CA SER A 309 -42.51 -47.00 15.50
C SER A 309 -41.01 -46.66 15.54
N THR A 310 -40.45 -46.47 16.69
CA THR A 310 -39.66 -47.38 17.59
C THR A 310 -38.57 -48.22 16.92
N GLU A 311 -37.35 -47.98 17.46
CA GLU A 311 -36.31 -48.91 17.91
C GLU A 311 -35.22 -49.42 16.96
N GLU A 312 -34.04 -49.24 17.54
CA GLU A 312 -32.89 -50.15 17.68
C GLU A 312 -32.01 -50.42 16.43
N GLU A 313 -30.78 -50.08 16.44
CA GLU A 313 -29.55 -50.53 17.15
C GLU A 313 -28.42 -49.50 17.06
#